data_e7ebc1bf6028d60ebbcd5220e939a15c
#
_entry.id   e7ebc1bf6028d60ebbcd5220e939a15c
#
_cell.length_a   1.000
_cell.length_b   1.000
_cell.length_c   1.000
_cell.angle_alpha   90.00
_cell.angle_beta   90.00
_cell.angle_gamma   90.00
#
_symmetry.space_group_name_H-M   'P 1'
#
loop_
_entity.id
_entity.type
_entity.pdbx_description
1 polymer ?
#
loop_
_entity_poly.entity_id
_entity_poly.type
_entity_poly.pdbx_seq_one_letter_code
_entity_poly.pdbx_strand_id
1 'polypeptide(L)'
;VDFISFEDGDVIVVEVVPSILPPVRYRGRTFIRISARKDIATREEEDILVERRSANFPTFDTTPCPEATIDDIDTELITRTYLPRAINPEVLAQDTRSLKEQLAALRLYDLKTDHPTNAAIILFGKRPEYFLLGNYIQFVRFRGVNNAADITNQFEFKGSLAAMLPKLDTFIETSIIQSRPVPVSALKEENKYNYPLWAVRELMMNAVMHRDYKTHTPTKLYQYTDHLEIVNAGGLYGNARPENFPNVNDYRNPIVAEALKTLGY
;
A
#
# COMPACT_ATOMS: atom_id res chain seq x y z
N VAL A 1 0.53 -31.19 24.23
CA VAL A 1 0.52 -31.23 25.71
C VAL A 1 0.97 -32.59 26.11
N ASP A 2 2.08 -32.69 26.83
CA ASP A 2 2.70 -33.93 27.26
C ASP A 2 2.67 -34.03 28.78
N PHE A 3 2.52 -35.24 29.29
CA PHE A 3 2.57 -35.53 30.71
C PHE A 3 3.85 -36.32 30.98
N ILE A 4 4.72 -35.79 31.83
CA ILE A 4 5.97 -36.44 32.22
C ILE A 4 5.90 -36.76 33.70
N SER A 5 5.95 -38.05 34.03
CA SER A 5 5.91 -38.54 35.41
C SER A 5 7.34 -38.62 35.97
N PHE A 6 7.54 -38.09 37.16
CA PHE A 6 8.75 -38.17 37.96
C PHE A 6 8.43 -38.88 39.29
N GLU A 7 9.45 -39.30 40.01
CA GLU A 7 9.28 -39.95 41.34
C GLU A 7 8.56 -39.05 42.35
N ASP A 8 8.72 -37.70 42.21
CA ASP A 8 8.15 -36.70 43.12
C ASP A 8 6.84 -36.07 42.61
N GLY A 9 6.30 -36.51 41.46
CA GLY A 9 5.04 -35.99 40.89
C GLY A 9 5.04 -35.84 39.38
N ASP A 10 3.87 -35.53 38.83
CA ASP A 10 3.65 -35.38 37.40
C ASP A 10 3.85 -33.92 36.94
N VAL A 11 4.51 -33.73 35.79
CA VAL A 11 4.70 -32.45 35.15
C VAL A 11 3.91 -32.42 33.84
N ILE A 12 3.14 -31.34 33.66
CA ILE A 12 2.44 -31.07 32.41
C ILE A 12 3.31 -30.13 31.57
N VAL A 13 3.71 -30.61 30.41
CA VAL A 13 4.45 -29.78 29.42
C VAL A 13 3.49 -29.32 28.34
N VAL A 14 3.38 -28.01 28.18
CA VAL A 14 2.59 -27.41 27.11
C VAL A 14 3.55 -26.65 26.20
N GLU A 15 3.76 -27.16 25.01
CA GLU A 15 4.48 -26.47 23.97
C GLU A 15 3.51 -25.60 23.18
N VAL A 16 3.80 -24.31 23.07
CA VAL A 16 2.98 -23.34 22.32
C VAL A 16 3.83 -22.69 21.25
N VAL A 17 3.43 -22.86 20.02
CA VAL A 17 4.06 -22.16 18.89
C VAL A 17 3.77 -20.65 19.01
N PRO A 18 4.79 -19.79 18.95
CA PRO A 18 4.58 -18.35 18.98
C PRO A 18 3.63 -17.88 17.88
N SER A 19 2.72 -16.97 18.22
CA SER A 19 1.86 -16.37 17.21
C SER A 19 2.68 -15.63 16.15
N ILE A 20 2.34 -15.87 14.91
CA ILE A 20 2.90 -15.13 13.77
C ILE A 20 2.40 -13.70 13.68
N LEU A 21 1.38 -13.32 14.45
CA LEU A 21 0.76 -12.01 14.46
C LEU A 21 0.69 -11.42 15.88
N PRO A 22 1.85 -11.17 16.55
CA PRO A 22 1.83 -10.48 17.84
C PRO A 22 1.34 -9.02 17.66
N PRO A 23 0.80 -8.39 18.71
CA PRO A 23 0.46 -8.99 19.98
C PRO A 23 -0.83 -9.83 19.94
N VAL A 24 -0.84 -10.96 20.60
CA VAL A 24 -2.05 -11.76 20.80
C VAL A 24 -2.89 -11.14 21.92
N ARG A 25 -4.16 -10.84 21.64
CA ARG A 25 -5.07 -10.24 22.62
C ARG A 25 -6.13 -11.24 23.09
N TYR A 26 -6.28 -11.32 24.39
CA TYR A 26 -7.37 -12.06 25.02
C TYR A 26 -8.27 -11.08 25.76
N ARG A 27 -9.57 -11.05 25.42
CA ARG A 27 -10.55 -10.08 25.94
C ARG A 27 -10.08 -8.63 25.86
N GLY A 28 -9.49 -8.24 24.70
CA GLY A 28 -8.99 -6.88 24.42
C GLY A 28 -7.68 -6.51 25.11
N ARG A 29 -7.03 -7.41 25.85
CA ARG A 29 -5.78 -7.18 26.58
C ARG A 29 -4.67 -8.05 26.05
N THR A 30 -3.47 -7.47 25.93
CA THR A 30 -2.24 -8.21 25.65
C THR A 30 -1.62 -8.64 26.97
N PHE A 31 -1.30 -9.93 27.10
CA PHE A 31 -0.63 -10.47 28.26
C PHE A 31 0.81 -10.81 27.92
N ILE A 32 1.70 -10.43 28.83
CA ILE A 32 3.14 -10.77 28.77
C ILE A 32 3.54 -11.59 29.98
N ARG A 33 4.69 -12.24 29.89
CA ARG A 33 5.29 -12.95 30.99
C ARG A 33 6.52 -12.20 31.50
N ILE A 34 6.49 -11.78 32.74
CA ILE A 34 7.62 -11.18 33.43
C ILE A 34 8.08 -12.21 34.47
N SER A 35 9.21 -12.90 34.16
CA SER A 35 9.71 -14.01 34.98
C SER A 35 8.65 -15.10 35.15
N ALA A 36 8.18 -15.36 36.38
CA ALA A 36 7.16 -16.37 36.69
C ALA A 36 5.72 -15.81 36.70
N ARG A 37 5.52 -14.51 36.50
CA ARG A 37 4.21 -13.87 36.60
C ARG A 37 3.65 -13.53 35.22
N LYS A 38 2.32 -13.60 35.10
CA LYS A 38 1.55 -13.05 33.99
C LYS A 38 1.21 -11.59 34.34
N ASP A 39 1.47 -10.68 33.42
CA ASP A 39 1.09 -9.27 33.55
C ASP A 39 0.40 -8.78 32.29
N ILE A 40 -0.23 -7.59 32.34
CA ILE A 40 -0.80 -6.92 31.20
C ILE A 40 0.30 -6.06 30.59
N ALA A 41 0.53 -6.20 29.28
CA ALA A 41 1.52 -5.42 28.57
C ALA A 41 1.22 -3.92 28.68
N THR A 42 2.25 -3.16 29.00
CA THR A 42 2.25 -1.71 28.83
C THR A 42 2.20 -1.35 27.34
N ARG A 43 1.97 -0.08 27.03
CA ARG A 43 2.00 0.39 25.65
C ARG A 43 3.35 0.18 24.99
N GLU A 44 4.43 0.44 25.71
CA GLU A 44 5.80 0.24 25.22
C GLU A 44 6.10 -1.24 24.91
N GLU A 45 5.60 -2.15 25.75
CA GLU A 45 5.74 -3.59 25.52
C GLU A 45 4.86 -4.10 24.37
N GLU A 46 3.66 -3.52 24.19
CA GLU A 46 2.86 -3.79 22.98
C GLU A 46 3.57 -3.29 21.72
N ASP A 47 4.22 -2.12 21.77
CA ASP A 47 4.98 -1.55 20.65
C ASP A 47 6.17 -2.46 20.26
N ILE A 48 6.90 -2.99 21.25
CA ILE A 48 7.97 -3.99 21.02
C ILE A 48 7.43 -5.27 20.36
N LEU A 49 6.25 -5.72 20.74
CA LEU A 49 5.61 -6.89 20.11
C LEU A 49 5.20 -6.61 18.67
N VAL A 50 4.75 -5.39 18.39
CA VAL A 50 4.43 -4.93 17.02
C VAL A 50 5.69 -4.80 16.18
N GLU A 51 6.80 -4.28 16.73
CA GLU A 51 8.09 -4.24 16.05
C GLU A 51 8.59 -5.65 15.69
N ARG A 52 8.48 -6.62 16.61
CA ARG A 52 8.79 -8.02 16.33
C ARG A 52 7.94 -8.61 15.21
N ARG A 53 6.67 -8.22 15.12
CA ARG A 53 5.81 -8.57 14.00
C ARG A 53 6.36 -8.01 12.70
N SER A 54 6.69 -6.71 12.68
CA SER A 54 7.21 -6.02 11.48
C SER A 54 8.57 -6.57 11.05
N ALA A 55 9.45 -6.92 11.99
CA ALA A 55 10.75 -7.50 11.73
C ALA A 55 10.71 -8.95 11.21
N ASN A 56 9.70 -9.74 11.63
CA ASN A 56 9.61 -11.16 11.32
C ASN A 56 8.67 -11.48 10.16
N PHE A 57 7.88 -10.51 9.68
CA PHE A 57 6.93 -10.72 8.59
C PHE A 57 7.12 -9.68 7.51
N PRO A 58 7.52 -10.13 6.32
CA PRO A 58 7.55 -9.27 5.16
C PRO A 58 6.13 -8.72 4.90
N THR A 59 6.03 -7.45 4.55
CA THR A 59 4.79 -6.85 4.07
C THR A 59 4.38 -7.53 2.77
N PHE A 60 3.08 -7.47 2.41
CA PHE A 60 2.59 -8.14 1.21
C PHE A 60 3.39 -7.74 -0.04
N ASP A 61 3.72 -6.48 -0.18
CA ASP A 61 4.45 -5.94 -1.32
C ASP A 61 5.89 -6.47 -1.42
N THR A 62 6.54 -6.85 -0.30
CA THR A 62 7.88 -7.45 -0.29
C THR A 62 7.90 -8.96 -0.53
N THR A 63 6.74 -9.63 -0.48
CA THR A 63 6.70 -11.09 -0.73
C THR A 63 6.80 -11.40 -2.21
N PRO A 64 7.49 -12.50 -2.60
CA PRO A 64 7.53 -12.96 -3.98
C PRO A 64 6.14 -13.26 -4.53
N CYS A 65 5.95 -13.09 -5.84
CA CYS A 65 4.78 -13.52 -6.59
C CYS A 65 5.14 -14.80 -7.37
N PRO A 66 4.85 -16.01 -6.85
CA PRO A 66 5.35 -17.27 -7.43
C PRO A 66 4.78 -17.58 -8.81
N GLU A 67 3.66 -16.97 -9.17
CA GLU A 67 3.01 -17.16 -10.47
C GLU A 67 3.62 -16.27 -11.57
N ALA A 68 4.47 -15.30 -11.18
CA ALA A 68 5.07 -14.32 -12.09
C ALA A 68 6.54 -14.59 -12.30
N THR A 69 7.04 -14.18 -13.46
CA THR A 69 8.44 -14.24 -13.88
C THR A 69 8.97 -12.84 -14.22
N ILE A 70 10.25 -12.72 -14.52
CA ILE A 70 10.86 -11.46 -14.98
C ILE A 70 10.19 -10.93 -16.27
N ASP A 71 9.64 -11.81 -17.09
CA ASP A 71 8.98 -11.45 -18.35
C ASP A 71 7.61 -10.81 -18.13
N ASP A 72 7.02 -10.95 -16.96
CA ASP A 72 5.75 -10.35 -16.59
C ASP A 72 5.87 -8.90 -16.12
N ILE A 73 7.09 -8.43 -15.88
CA ILE A 73 7.34 -7.02 -15.55
C ILE A 73 7.88 -6.24 -16.75
N ASP A 74 7.57 -4.94 -16.79
CA ASP A 74 8.05 -4.04 -17.84
C ASP A 74 9.47 -3.57 -17.52
N THR A 75 10.43 -4.39 -17.94
CA THR A 75 11.86 -4.13 -17.73
C THR A 75 12.34 -2.88 -18.45
N GLU A 76 11.71 -2.51 -19.57
CA GLU A 76 12.06 -1.30 -20.31
C GLU A 76 11.64 -0.04 -19.53
N LEU A 77 10.43 -0.02 -19.01
CA LEU A 77 9.93 1.06 -18.15
C LEU A 77 10.80 1.22 -16.89
N ILE A 78 11.18 0.11 -16.26
CA ILE A 78 12.08 0.11 -15.10
C ILE A 78 13.42 0.73 -15.45
N THR A 79 14.06 0.22 -16.50
CA THR A 79 15.42 0.63 -16.87
C THR A 79 15.48 2.09 -17.31
N ARG A 80 14.46 2.57 -18.04
CA ARG A 80 14.44 3.94 -18.56
C ARG A 80 13.94 4.97 -17.56
N THR A 81 13.04 4.58 -16.67
CA THR A 81 12.31 5.56 -15.85
C THR A 81 12.62 5.45 -14.37
N TYR A 82 12.71 4.23 -13.84
CA TYR A 82 12.83 4.00 -12.40
C TYR A 82 14.29 3.92 -11.94
N LEU A 83 15.11 3.04 -12.55
CA LEU A 83 16.49 2.86 -12.12
C LEU A 83 17.32 4.15 -12.13
N PRO A 84 17.22 5.05 -13.14
CA PRO A 84 17.97 6.31 -13.13
C PRO A 84 17.57 7.29 -12.02
N ARG A 85 16.39 7.09 -11.41
CA ARG A 85 15.90 7.88 -10.28
C ARG A 85 16.17 7.20 -8.94
N ALA A 86 16.18 5.88 -8.92
CA ALA A 86 16.37 5.08 -7.71
C ALA A 86 17.86 4.91 -7.34
N ILE A 87 18.74 4.94 -8.32
CA ILE A 87 20.20 4.71 -8.16
C ILE A 87 20.93 5.95 -8.69
N ASN A 88 21.96 6.36 -7.94
CA ASN A 88 22.83 7.45 -8.41
C ASN A 88 23.37 7.13 -9.82
N PRO A 89 23.30 8.07 -10.80
CA PRO A 89 23.72 7.83 -12.17
C PRO A 89 25.17 7.34 -12.32
N GLU A 90 26.09 7.83 -11.49
CA GLU A 90 27.50 7.38 -11.52
C GLU A 90 27.64 5.92 -11.06
N VAL A 91 26.87 5.52 -10.06
CA VAL A 91 26.82 4.15 -9.55
C VAL A 91 26.17 3.24 -10.59
N LEU A 92 25.06 3.67 -11.18
CA LEU A 92 24.34 2.89 -12.19
C LEU A 92 25.19 2.67 -13.45
N ALA A 93 25.98 3.67 -13.88
CA ALA A 93 26.88 3.53 -15.03
C ALA A 93 28.04 2.54 -14.81
N GLN A 94 28.43 2.30 -13.56
CA GLN A 94 29.49 1.35 -13.18
C GLN A 94 28.92 0.01 -12.68
N ASP A 95 27.60 -0.13 -12.62
CA ASP A 95 26.94 -1.32 -12.09
C ASP A 95 27.02 -2.49 -13.06
N THR A 96 27.78 -3.50 -12.69
CA THR A 96 27.96 -4.73 -13.48
C THR A 96 26.97 -5.84 -13.12
N ARG A 97 26.09 -5.58 -12.15
CA ARG A 97 25.07 -6.54 -11.72
C ARG A 97 24.02 -6.75 -12.81
N SER A 98 23.49 -7.96 -12.86
CA SER A 98 22.34 -8.27 -13.71
C SER A 98 21.12 -7.44 -13.30
N LEU A 99 20.15 -7.28 -14.20
CA LEU A 99 18.91 -6.58 -13.88
C LEU A 99 18.18 -7.21 -12.67
N LYS A 100 18.16 -8.54 -12.55
CA LYS A 100 17.57 -9.23 -11.40
C LYS A 100 18.26 -8.83 -10.08
N GLU A 101 19.58 -8.71 -10.06
CA GLU A 101 20.32 -8.29 -8.87
C GLU A 101 20.09 -6.81 -8.54
N GLN A 102 19.97 -5.94 -9.54
CA GLN A 102 19.61 -4.54 -9.34
C GLN A 102 18.19 -4.42 -8.75
N LEU A 103 17.23 -5.18 -9.29
CA LEU A 103 15.86 -5.22 -8.77
C LEU A 103 15.79 -5.81 -7.36
N ALA A 104 16.60 -6.82 -7.05
CA ALA A 104 16.67 -7.41 -5.72
C ALA A 104 17.20 -6.41 -4.67
N ALA A 105 18.19 -5.59 -5.03
CA ALA A 105 18.69 -4.51 -4.17
C ALA A 105 17.59 -3.48 -3.85
N LEU A 106 16.63 -3.29 -4.76
CA LEU A 106 15.45 -2.42 -4.59
C LEU A 106 14.22 -3.16 -4.04
N ARG A 107 14.38 -4.42 -3.60
CA ARG A 107 13.32 -5.30 -3.08
C ARG A 107 12.17 -5.55 -4.07
N LEU A 108 12.46 -5.45 -5.37
CA LEU A 108 11.52 -5.73 -6.45
C LEU A 108 11.67 -7.15 -7.00
N TYR A 109 12.69 -7.89 -6.59
CA TYR A 109 12.96 -9.27 -7.01
C TYR A 109 13.52 -10.10 -5.86
N ASP A 110 13.11 -11.34 -5.75
CA ASP A 110 13.68 -12.30 -4.81
C ASP A 110 14.57 -13.31 -5.55
N LEU A 111 15.88 -13.19 -5.36
CA LEU A 111 16.88 -14.07 -5.99
C LEU A 111 16.84 -15.51 -5.45
N LYS A 112 16.28 -15.75 -4.26
CA LYS A 112 16.21 -17.09 -3.67
C LYS A 112 15.15 -17.95 -4.34
N THR A 113 14.01 -17.34 -4.62
CA THR A 113 12.87 -18.00 -5.28
C THR A 113 12.86 -17.78 -6.77
N ASP A 114 13.70 -16.85 -7.29
CA ASP A 114 13.77 -16.41 -8.69
C ASP A 114 12.44 -15.84 -9.22
N HIS A 115 11.74 -15.06 -8.36
CA HIS A 115 10.47 -14.42 -8.71
C HIS A 115 10.47 -12.92 -8.42
N PRO A 116 9.72 -12.09 -9.21
CA PRO A 116 9.45 -10.72 -8.85
C PRO A 116 8.60 -10.66 -7.57
N THR A 117 8.78 -9.60 -6.78
CA THR A 117 7.94 -9.34 -5.62
C THR A 117 6.58 -8.79 -6.05
N ASN A 118 5.58 -8.84 -5.15
CA ASN A 118 4.29 -8.21 -5.40
C ASN A 118 4.43 -6.70 -5.66
N ALA A 119 5.41 -6.01 -5.04
CA ALA A 119 5.73 -4.62 -5.37
C ALA A 119 6.11 -4.43 -6.84
N ALA A 120 6.96 -5.31 -7.39
CA ALA A 120 7.34 -5.24 -8.79
C ALA A 120 6.13 -5.41 -9.72
N ILE A 121 5.23 -6.34 -9.39
CA ILE A 121 3.98 -6.55 -10.15
C ILE A 121 3.06 -5.34 -10.05
N ILE A 122 2.85 -4.80 -8.85
CA ILE A 122 1.99 -3.61 -8.65
C ILE A 122 2.55 -2.40 -9.42
N LEU A 123 3.86 -2.17 -9.33
CA LEU A 123 4.51 -0.98 -9.87
C LEU A 123 4.79 -1.06 -11.37
N PHE A 124 5.21 -2.24 -11.86
CA PHE A 124 5.78 -2.41 -13.18
C PHE A 124 5.26 -3.63 -13.94
N GLY A 125 4.27 -4.37 -13.41
CA GLY A 125 3.68 -5.52 -14.10
C GLY A 125 3.07 -5.13 -15.44
N LYS A 126 3.29 -5.92 -16.49
CA LYS A 126 2.64 -5.71 -17.80
C LYS A 126 1.13 -5.89 -17.73
N ARG A 127 0.68 -6.83 -16.90
CA ARG A 127 -0.74 -7.12 -16.61
C ARG A 127 -0.92 -7.47 -15.13
N PRO A 128 -0.75 -6.49 -14.23
CA PRO A 128 -0.79 -6.75 -12.78
C PRO A 128 -2.13 -7.30 -12.31
N GLU A 129 -3.23 -6.98 -12.98
CA GLU A 129 -4.57 -7.48 -12.68
C GLU A 129 -4.73 -8.99 -12.90
N TYR A 130 -3.84 -9.63 -13.66
CA TYR A 130 -3.82 -11.09 -13.81
C TYR A 130 -3.38 -11.79 -12.52
N PHE A 131 -2.39 -11.22 -11.83
CA PHE A 131 -1.85 -11.76 -10.58
C PHE A 131 -2.59 -11.23 -9.36
N LEU A 132 -3.04 -9.97 -9.42
CA LEU A 132 -3.66 -9.23 -8.33
C LEU A 132 -5.01 -8.66 -8.81
N LEU A 133 -6.06 -9.48 -8.73
CA LEU A 133 -7.36 -9.26 -9.39
C LEU A 133 -8.00 -7.90 -9.14
N GLY A 134 -7.79 -7.26 -8.01
CA GLY A 134 -8.33 -5.93 -7.75
C GLY A 134 -7.38 -4.78 -8.10
N ASN A 135 -6.25 -5.02 -8.77
CA ASN A 135 -5.22 -4.00 -9.01
C ASN A 135 -5.59 -3.04 -10.15
N TYR A 136 -6.65 -2.27 -9.94
CA TYR A 136 -7.08 -1.19 -10.83
C TYR A 136 -7.80 -0.10 -10.04
N ILE A 137 -8.02 1.06 -10.67
CA ILE A 137 -8.82 2.15 -10.13
C ILE A 137 -10.08 2.27 -10.97
N GLN A 138 -11.24 2.24 -10.31
CA GLN A 138 -12.54 2.41 -10.93
C GLN A 138 -13.03 3.83 -10.69
N PHE A 139 -13.28 4.57 -11.76
CA PHE A 139 -13.94 5.86 -11.72
C PHE A 139 -15.41 5.71 -12.09
N VAL A 140 -16.31 6.37 -11.34
CA VAL A 140 -17.74 6.47 -11.64
C VAL A 140 -18.23 7.88 -11.34
N ARG A 141 -18.94 8.48 -12.29
CA ARG A 141 -19.61 9.78 -12.12
C ARG A 141 -21.12 9.60 -12.05
N PHE A 142 -21.70 10.11 -10.99
CA PHE A 142 -23.12 10.08 -10.72
C PHE A 142 -23.79 11.44 -11.02
N ARG A 143 -25.03 11.41 -11.49
CA ARG A 143 -25.90 12.59 -11.65
C ARG A 143 -26.74 12.79 -10.38
N GLY A 144 -26.10 12.98 -9.25
CA GLY A 144 -26.73 13.14 -7.96
C GLY A 144 -25.73 13.13 -6.81
N VAL A 145 -26.24 13.06 -5.60
CA VAL A 145 -25.44 13.19 -4.36
C VAL A 145 -25.19 11.84 -3.67
N ASN A 146 -25.57 10.74 -4.29
CA ASN A 146 -25.37 9.39 -3.76
C ASN A 146 -25.30 8.34 -4.88
N ASN A 147 -24.95 7.12 -4.53
CA ASN A 147 -24.76 6.00 -5.44
C ASN A 147 -26.07 5.37 -6.01
N ALA A 148 -27.23 5.85 -5.57
CA ALA A 148 -28.51 5.46 -6.17
C ALA A 148 -28.87 6.34 -7.38
N ALA A 149 -28.10 7.39 -7.67
CA ALA A 149 -28.29 8.26 -8.81
C ALA A 149 -27.79 7.62 -10.12
N ASP A 150 -28.27 8.16 -11.25
CA ASP A 150 -27.86 7.71 -12.57
C ASP A 150 -26.34 7.86 -12.78
N ILE A 151 -25.73 6.84 -13.34
CA ILE A 151 -24.32 6.88 -13.76
C ILE A 151 -24.25 7.61 -15.11
N THR A 152 -23.42 8.64 -15.17
CA THR A 152 -23.20 9.43 -16.40
C THR A 152 -21.89 9.08 -17.09
N ASN A 153 -20.93 8.54 -16.36
CA ASN A 153 -19.63 8.12 -16.88
C ASN A 153 -18.98 7.09 -15.97
N GLN A 154 -18.21 6.15 -16.55
CA GLN A 154 -17.39 5.21 -15.80
C GLN A 154 -16.17 4.78 -16.60
N PHE A 155 -15.05 4.59 -15.91
CA PHE A 155 -13.78 4.13 -16.45
C PHE A 155 -13.06 3.19 -15.49
N GLU A 156 -12.21 2.33 -16.05
CA GLU A 156 -11.27 1.52 -15.30
C GLU A 156 -9.84 1.86 -15.74
N PHE A 157 -9.03 2.31 -14.80
CA PHE A 157 -7.62 2.50 -15.01
C PHE A 157 -6.90 1.22 -14.62
N LYS A 158 -6.49 0.44 -15.62
CA LYS A 158 -5.79 -0.84 -15.49
C LYS A 158 -4.32 -0.71 -15.85
N GLY A 159 -3.52 -1.66 -15.38
CA GLY A 159 -2.08 -1.74 -15.60
C GLY A 159 -1.27 -1.43 -14.35
N SER A 160 0.04 -1.41 -14.50
CA SER A 160 0.94 -1.07 -13.39
C SER A 160 0.77 0.38 -12.94
N LEU A 161 1.10 0.64 -11.67
CA LEU A 161 1.00 2.01 -11.13
C LEU A 161 1.84 3.00 -11.93
N ALA A 162 3.06 2.62 -12.32
CA ALA A 162 3.93 3.49 -13.11
C ALA A 162 3.35 3.86 -14.50
N ALA A 163 2.55 2.97 -15.10
CA ALA A 163 1.89 3.23 -16.38
C ALA A 163 0.51 3.89 -16.22
N MET A 164 -0.18 3.61 -15.12
CA MET A 164 -1.56 4.04 -14.86
C MET A 164 -1.63 5.45 -14.28
N LEU A 165 -0.76 5.78 -13.32
CA LEU A 165 -0.81 7.05 -12.60
C LEU A 165 -0.69 8.28 -13.51
N PRO A 166 0.18 8.34 -14.53
CA PRO A 166 0.20 9.49 -15.46
C PRO A 166 -1.11 9.69 -16.21
N LYS A 167 -1.81 8.61 -16.56
CA LYS A 167 -3.11 8.67 -17.23
C LYS A 167 -4.20 9.15 -16.29
N LEU A 168 -4.16 8.68 -15.04
CA LEU A 168 -5.08 9.11 -13.99
C LEU A 168 -4.88 10.59 -13.65
N ASP A 169 -3.63 11.04 -13.56
CA ASP A 169 -3.27 12.43 -13.31
C ASP A 169 -3.86 13.36 -14.38
N THR A 170 -3.58 13.07 -15.65
CA THR A 170 -4.20 13.78 -16.79
C THR A 170 -5.72 13.77 -16.73
N PHE A 171 -6.33 12.62 -16.36
CA PHE A 171 -7.78 12.52 -16.24
C PHE A 171 -8.33 13.38 -15.09
N ILE A 172 -7.66 13.40 -13.95
CA ILE A 172 -8.05 14.25 -12.81
C ILE A 172 -8.01 15.72 -13.23
N GLU A 173 -6.92 16.17 -13.84
CA GLU A 173 -6.76 17.56 -14.26
C GLU A 173 -7.77 17.99 -15.33
N THR A 174 -8.07 17.13 -16.30
CA THR A 174 -8.91 17.51 -17.45
C THR A 174 -10.39 17.24 -17.26
N SER A 175 -10.75 16.25 -16.41
CA SER A 175 -12.13 15.76 -16.32
C SER A 175 -12.77 15.96 -14.94
N ILE A 176 -11.97 16.01 -13.87
CA ILE A 176 -12.47 16.16 -12.49
C ILE A 176 -12.30 17.60 -12.01
N ILE A 177 -11.09 18.14 -12.16
CA ILE A 177 -10.77 19.49 -11.73
C ILE A 177 -11.33 20.47 -12.76
N GLN A 178 -12.19 21.38 -12.29
CA GLN A 178 -12.77 22.44 -13.09
C GLN A 178 -12.46 23.78 -12.43
N SER A 179 -12.07 24.76 -13.23
CA SER A 179 -11.88 26.11 -12.75
C SER A 179 -12.88 27.05 -13.42
N ARG A 180 -13.25 28.09 -12.69
CA ARG A 180 -14.05 29.20 -13.21
C ARG A 180 -13.43 30.53 -12.79
N PRO A 181 -13.41 31.54 -13.66
CA PRO A 181 -13.03 32.88 -13.26
C PRO A 181 -14.10 33.44 -12.30
N VAL A 182 -13.64 34.07 -11.22
CA VAL A 182 -14.50 34.76 -10.24
C VAL A 182 -13.97 36.16 -10.08
N PRO A 183 -14.81 37.21 -10.28
CA PRO A 183 -14.41 38.58 -10.04
C PRO A 183 -14.04 38.78 -8.57
N VAL A 184 -12.83 39.31 -8.33
CA VAL A 184 -12.36 39.71 -6.99
C VAL A 184 -12.33 41.23 -6.84
N SER A 185 -12.40 41.94 -7.97
CA SER A 185 -12.61 43.42 -8.03
C SER A 185 -13.28 43.79 -9.34
N ALA A 186 -13.55 45.09 -9.54
CA ALA A 186 -14.18 45.58 -10.78
C ALA A 186 -13.37 45.28 -12.07
N LEU A 187 -12.08 45.04 -11.96
CA LEU A 187 -11.17 44.82 -13.11
C LEU A 187 -10.29 43.57 -12.95
N LYS A 188 -10.46 42.79 -11.89
CA LYS A 188 -9.60 41.63 -11.62
C LYS A 188 -10.43 40.38 -11.35
N GLU A 189 -10.04 39.26 -11.98
CA GLU A 189 -10.61 37.93 -11.78
C GLU A 189 -9.54 36.98 -11.26
N GLU A 190 -9.96 35.96 -10.51
CA GLU A 190 -9.13 34.83 -10.07
C GLU A 190 -9.82 33.52 -10.40
N ASN A 191 -9.04 32.51 -10.81
CA ASN A 191 -9.58 31.19 -11.06
C ASN A 191 -9.90 30.48 -9.73
N LYS A 192 -11.15 30.07 -9.57
CA LYS A 192 -11.59 29.26 -8.44
C LYS A 192 -11.85 27.82 -8.90
N TYR A 193 -11.17 26.89 -8.25
CA TYR A 193 -11.29 25.47 -8.53
C TYR A 193 -12.41 24.83 -7.71
N ASN A 194 -13.08 23.82 -8.30
CA ASN A 194 -14.11 23.03 -7.60
C ASN A 194 -13.50 22.17 -6.46
N TYR A 195 -12.30 21.62 -6.67
CA TYR A 195 -11.54 20.86 -5.67
C TYR A 195 -10.11 21.39 -5.62
N PRO A 196 -9.49 21.47 -4.42
CA PRO A 196 -8.06 21.77 -4.32
C PRO A 196 -7.25 20.61 -4.92
N LEU A 197 -6.41 20.89 -5.92
CA LEU A 197 -5.61 19.88 -6.62
C LEU A 197 -4.73 19.08 -5.66
N TRP A 198 -4.09 19.75 -4.72
CA TRP A 198 -3.24 19.11 -3.72
C TRP A 198 -4.01 18.08 -2.86
N ALA A 199 -5.28 18.35 -2.52
CA ALA A 199 -6.09 17.46 -1.70
C ALA A 199 -6.49 16.19 -2.48
N VAL A 200 -6.87 16.33 -3.76
CA VAL A 200 -7.20 15.18 -4.61
C VAL A 200 -5.95 14.32 -4.81
N ARG A 201 -4.79 14.94 -5.08
CA ARG A 201 -3.51 14.24 -5.20
C ARG A 201 -3.19 13.46 -3.92
N GLU A 202 -3.21 14.11 -2.76
CA GLU A 202 -2.88 13.50 -1.49
C GLU A 202 -3.79 12.30 -1.18
N LEU A 203 -5.10 12.46 -1.34
CA LEU A 203 -6.07 11.40 -1.09
C LEU A 203 -5.89 10.21 -2.04
N MET A 204 -5.63 10.47 -3.33
CA MET A 204 -5.38 9.41 -4.30
C MET A 204 -4.08 8.65 -4.02
N MET A 205 -3.01 9.37 -3.68
CA MET A 205 -1.73 8.75 -3.34
C MET A 205 -1.84 7.92 -2.05
N ASN A 206 -2.53 8.43 -1.03
CA ASN A 206 -2.82 7.68 0.19
C ASN A 206 -3.65 6.43 -0.11
N ALA A 207 -4.66 6.53 -0.98
CA ALA A 207 -5.45 5.37 -1.38
C ALA A 207 -4.56 4.30 -2.04
N VAL A 208 -3.67 4.67 -2.94
CA VAL A 208 -2.77 3.73 -3.63
C VAL A 208 -1.74 3.12 -2.66
N MET A 209 -1.08 3.94 -1.83
CA MET A 209 -0.02 3.46 -0.91
C MET A 209 -0.56 2.57 0.21
N HIS A 210 -1.76 2.88 0.73
CA HIS A 210 -2.34 2.16 1.87
C HIS A 210 -3.37 1.09 1.48
N ARG A 211 -3.60 0.87 0.18
CA ARG A 211 -4.51 -0.16 -0.29
C ARG A 211 -4.09 -1.55 0.21
N ASP A 212 -5.08 -2.36 0.58
CA ASP A 212 -4.87 -3.80 0.77
C ASP A 212 -4.92 -4.53 -0.57
N TYR A 213 -3.73 -4.80 -1.15
CA TYR A 213 -3.60 -5.48 -2.44
C TYR A 213 -3.91 -6.98 -2.40
N LYS A 214 -4.13 -7.56 -1.21
CA LYS A 214 -4.63 -8.94 -1.08
C LYS A 214 -6.10 -9.07 -1.44
N THR A 215 -6.84 -7.95 -1.42
CA THR A 215 -8.27 -7.96 -1.73
C THR A 215 -8.51 -7.82 -3.23
N HIS A 216 -9.63 -8.37 -3.69
CA HIS A 216 -10.06 -8.25 -5.09
C HIS A 216 -10.88 -6.97 -5.35
N THR A 217 -11.09 -6.14 -4.33
CA THR A 217 -11.84 -4.88 -4.46
C THR A 217 -10.92 -3.78 -4.97
N PRO A 218 -11.25 -3.10 -6.08
CA PRO A 218 -10.45 -2.00 -6.61
C PRO A 218 -10.53 -0.76 -5.71
N THR A 219 -9.59 0.17 -5.89
CA THR A 219 -9.76 1.54 -5.42
C THR A 219 -10.83 2.22 -6.26
N LYS A 220 -11.80 2.88 -5.62
CA LYS A 220 -12.91 3.53 -6.30
C LYS A 220 -12.82 5.04 -6.13
N LEU A 221 -12.98 5.76 -7.23
CA LEU A 221 -13.06 7.21 -7.29
C LEU A 221 -14.46 7.58 -7.79
N TYR A 222 -15.31 8.00 -6.88
CA TYR A 222 -16.68 8.39 -7.18
C TYR A 222 -16.80 9.91 -7.21
N GLN A 223 -17.38 10.42 -8.30
CA GLN A 223 -17.69 11.84 -8.43
C GLN A 223 -19.20 12.01 -8.41
N TYR A 224 -19.67 12.74 -7.43
CA TYR A 224 -21.05 13.20 -7.28
C TYR A 224 -21.18 14.68 -7.70
N THR A 225 -22.37 15.22 -7.68
CA THR A 225 -22.60 16.62 -8.08
C THR A 225 -22.00 17.64 -7.11
N ASP A 226 -21.79 17.26 -5.85
CA ASP A 226 -21.36 18.13 -4.76
C ASP A 226 -20.07 17.68 -4.07
N HIS A 227 -19.60 16.44 -4.29
CA HIS A 227 -18.38 15.94 -3.65
C HIS A 227 -17.66 14.85 -4.47
N LEU A 228 -16.43 14.53 -4.03
CA LEU A 228 -15.67 13.35 -4.43
C LEU A 228 -15.58 12.38 -3.27
N GLU A 229 -15.65 11.09 -3.57
CA GLU A 229 -15.44 10.02 -2.62
C GLU A 229 -14.37 9.06 -3.14
N ILE A 230 -13.37 8.77 -2.31
CA ILE A 230 -12.33 7.78 -2.61
C ILE A 230 -12.50 6.63 -1.62
N VAL A 231 -12.87 5.47 -2.17
CA VAL A 231 -13.09 4.24 -1.38
C VAL A 231 -11.96 3.27 -1.65
N ASN A 232 -11.30 2.86 -0.61
CA ASN A 232 -10.14 1.98 -0.68
C ASN A 232 -10.37 0.69 0.09
N ALA A 233 -9.77 -0.39 -0.38
CA ALA A 233 -9.78 -1.67 0.32
C ALA A 233 -8.80 -1.65 1.49
N GLY A 234 -9.23 -2.21 2.63
CA GLY A 234 -8.45 -2.27 3.87
C GLY A 234 -8.82 -1.17 4.87
N GLY A 235 -8.64 -1.47 6.16
CA GLY A 235 -8.77 -0.50 7.24
C GLY A 235 -7.43 0.15 7.58
N LEU A 236 -7.35 0.82 8.73
CA LEU A 236 -6.11 1.33 9.31
C LEU A 236 -5.11 0.17 9.49
N TYR A 237 -3.82 0.45 9.32
CA TYR A 237 -2.78 -0.58 9.33
C TYR A 237 -1.75 -0.33 10.43
N GLY A 238 -1.16 -1.41 10.93
CA GLY A 238 -0.09 -1.35 11.93
C GLY A 238 -0.56 -0.75 13.26
N ASN A 239 0.06 0.34 13.67
CA ASN A 239 -0.25 1.08 14.89
C ASN A 239 -1.31 2.17 14.68
N ALA A 240 -1.72 2.44 13.44
CA ALA A 240 -2.79 3.40 13.17
C ALA A 240 -4.14 2.87 13.67
N ARG A 241 -4.82 3.66 14.48
CA ARG A 241 -6.14 3.39 15.08
C ARG A 241 -7.01 4.63 14.96
N PRO A 242 -8.34 4.51 15.06
CA PRO A 242 -9.23 5.68 15.01
C PRO A 242 -8.85 6.78 16.03
N GLU A 243 -8.34 6.38 17.21
CA GLU A 243 -8.01 7.30 18.30
C GLU A 243 -6.73 8.11 18.06
N ASN A 244 -5.81 7.59 17.25
CA ASN A 244 -4.51 8.22 16.98
C ASN A 244 -4.33 8.68 15.52
N PHE A 245 -5.26 8.34 14.64
CA PHE A 245 -5.26 8.81 13.26
C PHE A 245 -5.62 10.32 13.21
N PRO A 246 -4.96 11.16 12.39
CA PRO A 246 -3.92 10.84 11.41
C PRO A 246 -2.47 10.96 11.93
N ASN A 247 -2.25 11.05 13.22
CA ASN A 247 -0.93 11.33 13.81
C ASN A 247 0.04 10.15 13.77
N VAL A 248 -0.47 8.93 13.57
CA VAL A 248 0.33 7.71 13.43
C VAL A 248 0.06 7.09 12.07
N ASN A 249 1.11 6.96 11.26
CA ASN A 249 1.04 6.39 9.91
C ASN A 249 2.02 5.21 9.80
N ASP A 250 1.46 4.04 9.56
CA ASP A 250 2.23 2.86 9.17
C ASP A 250 1.93 2.52 7.70
N TYR A 251 2.97 2.25 6.93
CA TYR A 251 2.81 1.87 5.53
C TYR A 251 2.47 0.38 5.40
N ARG A 252 1.32 0.09 4.79
CA ARG A 252 0.95 -1.30 4.42
C ARG A 252 1.84 -1.84 3.32
N ASN A 253 2.27 -0.97 2.40
CA ASN A 253 3.09 -1.31 1.24
C ASN A 253 4.31 -0.37 1.16
N PRO A 254 5.32 -0.57 2.02
CA PRO A 254 6.45 0.36 2.13
C PRO A 254 7.27 0.45 0.83
N ILE A 255 7.43 -0.65 0.08
CA ILE A 255 8.20 -0.64 -1.17
C ILE A 255 7.43 0.12 -2.26
N VAL A 256 6.11 -0.06 -2.31
CA VAL A 256 5.27 0.72 -3.24
C VAL A 256 5.36 2.22 -2.91
N ALA A 257 5.28 2.60 -1.63
CA ALA A 257 5.37 3.99 -1.20
C ALA A 257 6.73 4.62 -1.53
N GLU A 258 7.83 3.90 -1.28
CA GLU A 258 9.19 4.34 -1.60
C GLU A 258 9.39 4.52 -3.11
N ALA A 259 8.90 3.56 -3.91
CA ALA A 259 9.01 3.62 -5.35
C ALA A 259 8.18 4.77 -5.96
N LEU A 260 6.98 5.05 -5.44
CA LEU A 260 6.16 6.17 -5.89
C LEU A 260 6.84 7.51 -5.59
N LYS A 261 7.41 7.65 -4.39
CA LYS A 261 8.22 8.83 -4.04
C LYS A 261 9.40 9.01 -5.00
N THR A 262 10.10 7.93 -5.34
CA THR A 262 11.21 7.93 -6.30
C THR A 262 10.75 8.35 -7.71
N LEU A 263 9.54 7.94 -8.10
CA LEU A 263 8.92 8.34 -9.38
C LEU A 263 8.41 9.79 -9.38
N GLY A 264 8.37 10.47 -8.22
CA GLY A 264 7.98 11.87 -8.10
C GLY A 264 6.51 12.09 -7.75
N TYR A 265 5.85 11.07 -7.25
CA TYR A 265 4.46 11.12 -6.77
C TYR A 265 4.36 11.49 -5.30
#